data_066c6c855413749391993691c739f325
#
_entry.id   066c6c855413749391993691c739f325
#
_cell.length_a   1.000
_cell.length_b   1.000
_cell.length_c   1.000
_cell.angle_alpha   90.00
_cell.angle_beta   90.00
_cell.angle_gamma   90.00
#
_symmetry.space_group_name_H-M   'P 1'
#
loop_
_entity.id
_entity.type
_entity.pdbx_description
1 polymer ?
#
loop_
_entity_poly.entity_id
_entity_poly.type
_entity_poly.pdbx_seq_one_letter_code
_entity_poly.pdbx_strand_id
1 'polypeptide(L)'
;MAFLFISRNNVHACYYKELTRKLPLKSKVHCMGLPRFTALKYFSKAIQIDFSKIIAEQLLRKQARNSLWNNPLIIKSYSALMLLVERCRFAKYYDLLKSESPQALVIWNGNKLPNVTVCMAAKALGVTTYYYENGLLPGTTSLDPKGINFAASVPRDSQFYLNFDPQGELPFSAPDLIPRANHKKRCKFDAIELPKKYLFVPFQVPHDTQIACYSPWLKSMEEYYEAVVSAVNKLNDPELKVVFKEHPSWHKHYAHLYDKDDVAVFANGNCTQELINGAEAVITINSTVGLESLLLDKKVITLGLACYNIDELVLHASEQATLVKCLEKLQNGWQPNSILRDKFFTYLKHVYCLPGVWKKCTTEHVEAVEKRLTQQDTFAQLSQKES
;
A
#
# COMPACT_ATOMS: atom_id res chain seq x y z
N MET A 1 -20.41 -24.32 0.41
CA MET A 1 -18.95 -24.17 0.49
C MET A 1 -18.62 -23.23 1.62
N ALA A 2 -17.39 -23.21 2.15
CA ALA A 2 -17.00 -22.37 3.28
C ALA A 2 -15.99 -21.32 2.82
N PHE A 3 -15.92 -20.17 3.50
CA PHE A 3 -14.83 -19.22 3.35
C PHE A 3 -13.62 -19.69 4.16
N LEU A 4 -12.43 -19.69 3.54
CA LEU A 4 -11.20 -20.09 4.20
C LEU A 4 -10.33 -18.89 4.51
N PHE A 5 -10.20 -18.57 5.79
CA PHE A 5 -9.35 -17.48 6.29
C PHE A 5 -7.96 -18.03 6.63
N ILE A 6 -6.91 -17.53 5.99
CA ILE A 6 -5.54 -17.97 6.25
C ILE A 6 -4.73 -16.86 6.90
N SER A 7 -4.14 -17.16 8.06
CA SER A 7 -3.30 -16.22 8.80
C SER A 7 -1.89 -16.74 9.01
N ARG A 8 -0.92 -15.84 8.83
CA ARG A 8 0.49 -16.06 9.09
C ARG A 8 0.89 -15.82 10.55
N ASN A 9 0.17 -14.97 11.27
CA ASN A 9 0.50 -14.54 12.62
C ASN A 9 -0.70 -14.63 13.57
N ASN A 10 -0.40 -14.67 14.87
CA ASN A 10 -1.44 -14.82 15.89
C ASN A 10 -2.38 -13.63 15.99
N VAL A 11 -1.93 -12.40 15.69
CA VAL A 11 -2.75 -11.20 15.79
C VAL A 11 -3.89 -11.25 14.77
N HIS A 12 -3.56 -11.54 13.50
CA HIS A 12 -4.57 -11.70 12.46
C HIS A 12 -5.42 -12.97 12.68
N ALA A 13 -4.81 -14.05 13.21
CA ALA A 13 -5.55 -15.27 13.55
C ALA A 13 -6.60 -15.04 14.63
N CYS A 14 -6.29 -14.27 15.68
CA CYS A 14 -7.24 -13.90 16.72
C CYS A 14 -8.41 -13.08 16.14
N TYR A 15 -8.10 -12.09 15.33
CA TYR A 15 -9.13 -11.31 14.63
C TYR A 15 -10.01 -12.20 13.74
N TYR A 16 -9.42 -13.04 12.89
CA TYR A 16 -10.20 -13.94 12.03
C TYR A 16 -11.08 -14.92 12.82
N LYS A 17 -10.59 -15.44 13.95
CA LYS A 17 -11.40 -16.29 14.83
C LYS A 17 -12.57 -15.56 15.46
N GLU A 18 -12.36 -14.30 15.87
CA GLU A 18 -13.44 -13.46 16.40
C GLU A 18 -14.45 -13.13 15.31
N LEU A 19 -13.98 -12.68 14.15
CA LEU A 19 -14.82 -12.37 13.00
C LEU A 19 -15.67 -13.57 12.57
N THR A 20 -15.05 -14.73 12.37
CA THR A 20 -15.75 -15.94 11.88
C THR A 20 -16.75 -16.53 12.88
N ARG A 21 -16.66 -16.19 14.18
CA ARG A 21 -17.70 -16.55 15.17
C ARG A 21 -18.94 -15.67 15.04
N LYS A 22 -18.78 -14.43 14.57
CA LYS A 22 -19.87 -13.45 14.42
C LYS A 22 -20.49 -13.46 13.02
N LEU A 23 -19.73 -13.90 12.01
CA LEU A 23 -20.22 -14.00 10.62
C LEU A 23 -21.25 -15.15 10.51
N PRO A 24 -22.42 -14.90 9.90
CA PRO A 24 -23.41 -15.96 9.62
C PRO A 24 -23.02 -16.80 8.41
N LEU A 25 -21.75 -16.84 8.04
CA LEU A 25 -21.19 -17.57 6.92
C LEU A 25 -20.39 -18.78 7.39
N LYS A 26 -20.56 -19.91 6.73
CA LYS A 26 -19.69 -21.07 7.00
C LYS A 26 -18.25 -20.71 6.71
N SER A 27 -17.44 -20.65 7.74
CA SER A 27 -16.07 -20.12 7.69
C SER A 27 -15.11 -21.01 8.47
N LYS A 28 -13.86 -21.10 8.00
CA LYS A 28 -12.78 -21.84 8.64
C LYS A 28 -11.54 -20.96 8.72
N VAL A 29 -10.86 -20.97 9.87
CA VAL A 29 -9.59 -20.25 10.09
C VAL A 29 -8.44 -21.25 10.10
N HIS A 30 -7.46 -21.04 9.23
CA HIS A 30 -6.24 -21.84 9.16
C HIS A 30 -5.02 -20.98 9.51
N CYS A 31 -4.27 -21.39 10.54
CA CYS A 31 -2.99 -20.75 10.87
C CYS A 31 -1.86 -21.41 10.08
N MET A 32 -1.04 -20.61 9.43
CA MET A 32 0.10 -21.08 8.67
C MET A 32 1.13 -21.74 9.60
N GLY A 33 1.41 -22.99 9.37
CA GLY A 33 2.54 -23.70 9.97
C GLY A 33 3.77 -23.70 9.05
N LEU A 34 4.87 -24.24 9.56
CA LEU A 34 6.08 -24.47 8.76
C LEU A 34 5.77 -25.30 7.51
N PRO A 35 6.46 -25.07 6.39
CA PRO A 35 6.37 -25.93 5.23
C PRO A 35 6.80 -27.34 5.66
N ARG A 36 5.93 -28.33 5.43
CA ARG A 36 6.26 -29.74 5.68
C ARG A 36 6.83 -30.31 4.38
N PHE A 37 8.04 -30.82 4.43
CA PHE A 37 8.66 -31.50 3.28
C PHE A 37 7.95 -32.79 2.87
N THR A 38 6.99 -33.26 3.66
CA THR A 38 6.19 -34.48 3.42
C THR A 38 4.98 -34.27 2.50
N ALA A 39 4.55 -33.03 2.22
CA ALA A 39 3.41 -32.74 1.37
C ALA A 39 3.82 -32.65 -0.11
N LEU A 40 4.35 -33.74 -0.68
CA LEU A 40 4.91 -33.76 -2.03
C LEU A 40 3.89 -34.05 -3.13
N LYS A 41 2.62 -34.38 -2.78
CA LYS A 41 1.58 -34.80 -3.72
C LYS A 41 1.39 -33.88 -4.94
N TYR A 42 1.56 -32.54 -4.74
CA TYR A 42 1.42 -31.56 -5.80
C TYR A 42 2.74 -30.81 -6.09
N PHE A 43 3.88 -31.42 -5.74
CA PHE A 43 5.19 -30.78 -5.96
C PHE A 43 5.48 -30.58 -7.47
N SER A 44 5.03 -31.48 -8.34
CA SER A 44 5.13 -31.34 -9.79
C SER A 44 4.42 -30.08 -10.31
N LYS A 45 3.30 -29.69 -9.71
CA LYS A 45 2.63 -28.41 -10.01
C LYS A 45 3.43 -27.23 -9.55
N ALA A 46 4.10 -27.34 -8.38
CA ALA A 46 4.93 -26.26 -7.83
C ALA A 46 6.17 -25.99 -8.68
N ILE A 47 6.71 -27.00 -9.38
CA ILE A 47 7.86 -26.83 -10.29
C ILE A 47 7.53 -25.89 -11.47
N GLN A 48 6.28 -25.87 -11.91
CA GLN A 48 5.79 -25.05 -13.02
C GLN A 48 5.60 -23.56 -12.65
N ILE A 49 5.67 -23.23 -11.35
CA ILE A 49 5.47 -21.88 -10.85
C ILE A 49 6.81 -21.16 -10.75
N ASP A 50 6.88 -19.97 -11.31
CA ASP A 50 8.06 -19.09 -11.16
C ASP A 50 7.96 -18.28 -9.85
N PHE A 51 8.91 -18.52 -8.95
CA PHE A 51 9.07 -17.79 -7.69
C PHE A 51 10.22 -16.78 -7.72
N SER A 52 10.93 -16.64 -8.84
CA SER A 52 12.17 -15.86 -8.93
C SER A 52 11.97 -14.41 -8.52
N LYS A 53 10.95 -13.76 -9.05
CA LYS A 53 10.60 -12.36 -8.74
C LYS A 53 10.33 -12.16 -7.24
N ILE A 54 9.52 -13.03 -6.63
CA ILE A 54 9.12 -12.90 -5.22
C ILE A 54 10.31 -13.15 -4.29
N ILE A 55 11.18 -14.10 -4.64
CA ILE A 55 12.39 -14.38 -3.89
C ILE A 55 13.36 -13.20 -3.99
N ALA A 56 13.53 -12.61 -5.18
CA ALA A 56 14.35 -11.42 -5.40
C ALA A 56 13.83 -10.22 -4.57
N GLU A 57 12.53 -9.96 -4.57
CA GLU A 57 11.92 -8.91 -3.73
C GLU A 57 12.15 -9.16 -2.23
N GLN A 58 12.06 -10.41 -1.78
CA GLN A 58 12.35 -10.76 -0.39
C GLN A 58 13.83 -10.58 -0.04
N LEU A 59 14.72 -10.87 -0.99
CA LEU A 59 16.15 -10.65 -0.83
C LEU A 59 16.49 -9.17 -0.72
N LEU A 60 15.93 -8.31 -1.60
CA LEU A 60 16.08 -6.86 -1.53
C LEU A 60 15.70 -6.31 -0.13
N ARG A 61 14.60 -6.80 0.46
CA ARG A 61 14.20 -6.43 1.83
C ARG A 61 15.22 -6.83 2.89
N LYS A 62 15.94 -7.93 2.70
CA LYS A 62 17.00 -8.39 3.60
C LYS A 62 18.27 -7.56 3.42
N GLN A 63 18.66 -7.27 2.18
CA GLN A 63 19.81 -6.44 1.82
C GLN A 63 19.69 -5.02 2.40
N ALA A 64 18.51 -4.40 2.32
CA ALA A 64 18.26 -3.10 2.94
C ALA A 64 18.50 -3.07 4.45
N ARG A 65 18.27 -4.19 5.13
CA ARG A 65 18.42 -4.30 6.60
C ARG A 65 19.85 -4.61 7.03
N ASN A 66 20.57 -5.44 6.23
CA ASN A 66 21.89 -5.92 6.60
C ASN A 66 22.72 -6.21 5.36
N SER A 67 23.88 -5.56 5.25
CA SER A 67 24.83 -5.66 4.14
C SER A 67 25.41 -7.07 3.91
N LEU A 68 25.39 -7.95 4.92
CA LEU A 68 25.77 -9.37 4.74
C LEU A 68 24.99 -10.06 3.62
N TRP A 69 23.76 -9.61 3.37
CA TRP A 69 22.93 -10.14 2.27
C TRP A 69 23.37 -9.67 0.87
N ASN A 70 24.42 -8.86 0.75
CA ASN A 70 25.03 -8.49 -0.52
C ASN A 70 26.10 -9.50 -1.00
N ASN A 71 26.48 -10.47 -0.16
CA ASN A 71 27.43 -11.51 -0.53
C ASN A 71 26.82 -12.46 -1.58
N PRO A 72 27.45 -12.64 -2.77
CA PRO A 72 26.92 -13.46 -3.85
C PRO A 72 26.64 -14.92 -3.46
N LEU A 73 27.48 -15.52 -2.60
CA LEU A 73 27.30 -16.90 -2.14
C LEU A 73 26.07 -17.01 -1.24
N ILE A 74 25.86 -16.04 -0.35
CA ILE A 74 24.67 -15.98 0.51
C ILE A 74 23.42 -15.79 -0.34
N ILE A 75 23.45 -14.91 -1.34
CA ILE A 75 22.35 -14.68 -2.29
C ILE A 75 21.98 -16.00 -2.99
N LYS A 76 22.96 -16.67 -3.58
CA LYS A 76 22.73 -17.91 -4.33
C LYS A 76 22.16 -19.02 -3.43
N SER A 77 22.76 -19.24 -2.27
CA SER A 77 22.33 -20.27 -1.32
C SER A 77 20.92 -19.99 -0.78
N TYR A 78 20.67 -18.74 -0.41
CA TYR A 78 19.35 -18.32 0.07
C TYR A 78 18.28 -18.48 -1.01
N SER A 79 18.55 -18.05 -2.23
CA SER A 79 17.59 -18.14 -3.35
C SER A 79 17.23 -19.58 -3.66
N ALA A 80 18.23 -20.48 -3.69
CA ALA A 80 18.02 -21.91 -3.91
C ALA A 80 17.17 -22.54 -2.77
N LEU A 81 17.51 -22.24 -1.52
CA LEU A 81 16.76 -22.71 -0.36
C LEU A 81 15.31 -22.18 -0.38
N MET A 82 15.12 -20.89 -0.64
CA MET A 82 13.78 -20.29 -0.69
C MET A 82 12.95 -20.83 -1.82
N LEU A 83 13.54 -21.13 -2.98
CA LEU A 83 12.83 -21.77 -4.08
C LEU A 83 12.26 -23.13 -3.67
N LEU A 84 13.05 -23.96 -2.99
CA LEU A 84 12.58 -25.25 -2.46
C LEU A 84 11.48 -25.05 -1.40
N VAL A 85 11.67 -24.14 -0.45
CA VAL A 85 10.71 -23.83 0.60
C VAL A 85 9.37 -23.36 0.01
N GLU A 86 9.40 -22.48 -0.98
CA GLU A 86 8.16 -21.95 -1.59
C GLU A 86 7.46 -22.98 -2.47
N ARG A 87 8.21 -23.87 -3.15
CA ARG A 87 7.64 -25.02 -3.86
C ARG A 87 6.93 -25.99 -2.91
N CYS A 88 7.53 -26.32 -1.78
CA CYS A 88 6.89 -27.14 -0.74
C CYS A 88 5.66 -26.45 -0.14
N ARG A 89 5.75 -25.13 0.08
CA ARG A 89 4.63 -24.32 0.58
C ARG A 89 3.48 -24.29 -0.41
N PHE A 90 3.76 -24.05 -1.68
CA PHE A 90 2.76 -24.08 -2.75
C PHE A 90 2.05 -25.44 -2.79
N ALA A 91 2.80 -26.54 -2.84
CA ALA A 91 2.23 -27.89 -2.86
C ALA A 91 1.31 -28.16 -1.66
N LYS A 92 1.74 -27.75 -0.46
CA LYS A 92 0.92 -27.86 0.77
C LYS A 92 -0.39 -27.08 0.66
N TYR A 93 -0.35 -25.83 0.23
CA TYR A 93 -1.55 -24.99 0.18
C TYR A 93 -2.42 -25.29 -1.03
N TYR A 94 -1.85 -25.78 -2.12
CA TYR A 94 -2.60 -26.33 -3.23
C TYR A 94 -3.43 -27.55 -2.79
N ASP A 95 -2.84 -28.49 -2.03
CA ASP A 95 -3.55 -29.63 -1.46
C ASP A 95 -4.64 -29.22 -0.48
N LEU A 96 -4.34 -28.28 0.44
CA LEU A 96 -5.32 -27.73 1.38
C LEU A 96 -6.51 -27.10 0.67
N LEU A 97 -6.26 -26.20 -0.28
CA LEU A 97 -7.32 -25.49 -1.02
C LEU A 97 -8.14 -26.45 -1.88
N LYS A 98 -7.50 -27.44 -2.48
CA LYS A 98 -8.19 -28.47 -3.26
C LYS A 98 -9.07 -29.38 -2.39
N SER A 99 -8.61 -29.76 -1.21
CA SER A 99 -9.36 -30.62 -0.28
C SER A 99 -10.51 -29.90 0.41
N GLU A 100 -10.29 -28.63 0.81
CA GLU A 100 -11.33 -27.81 1.46
C GLU A 100 -12.35 -27.26 0.45
N SER A 101 -11.98 -27.13 -0.82
CA SER A 101 -12.80 -26.53 -1.90
C SER A 101 -13.57 -25.28 -1.43
N PRO A 102 -12.86 -24.24 -0.92
CA PRO A 102 -13.52 -23.10 -0.34
C PRO A 102 -14.23 -22.27 -1.43
N GLN A 103 -15.29 -21.55 -1.04
CA GLN A 103 -15.94 -20.58 -1.90
C GLN A 103 -14.99 -19.42 -2.25
N ALA A 104 -14.22 -18.97 -1.26
CA ALA A 104 -13.14 -18.03 -1.45
C ALA A 104 -12.07 -18.19 -0.36
N LEU A 105 -10.85 -17.76 -0.69
CA LEU A 105 -9.74 -17.55 0.23
C LEU A 105 -9.78 -16.12 0.76
N VAL A 106 -9.59 -15.94 2.05
CA VAL A 106 -9.42 -14.61 2.68
C VAL A 106 -8.06 -14.56 3.33
N ILE A 107 -7.23 -13.59 2.94
CA ILE A 107 -5.84 -13.49 3.39
C ILE A 107 -5.40 -12.05 3.62
N TRP A 108 -4.51 -11.84 4.60
CA TRP A 108 -3.95 -10.51 4.87
C TRP A 108 -2.84 -10.16 3.88
N ASN A 109 -2.92 -9.01 3.24
CA ASN A 109 -1.95 -8.41 2.31
C ASN A 109 -1.77 -9.19 0.98
N GLY A 110 -1.39 -10.45 0.99
CA GLY A 110 -1.21 -11.26 -0.23
C GLY A 110 0.07 -11.01 -1.04
N ASN A 111 0.77 -9.89 -0.87
CA ASN A 111 1.91 -9.50 -1.73
C ASN A 111 3.29 -9.87 -1.16
N LYS A 112 3.36 -10.44 0.04
CA LYS A 112 4.64 -10.80 0.70
C LYS A 112 4.67 -12.29 1.01
N LEU A 113 5.86 -12.88 0.97
CA LEU A 113 6.06 -14.24 1.48
C LEU A 113 5.69 -14.33 2.96
N PRO A 114 5.03 -15.38 3.39
CA PRO A 114 4.57 -16.57 2.65
C PRO A 114 3.18 -16.44 1.99
N ASN A 115 2.44 -15.35 2.24
CA ASN A 115 1.05 -15.20 1.82
C ASN A 115 0.87 -15.24 0.29
N VAL A 116 1.79 -14.61 -0.45
CA VAL A 116 1.74 -14.59 -1.92
C VAL A 116 1.79 -16.00 -2.51
N THR A 117 2.53 -16.94 -1.90
CA THR A 117 2.57 -18.34 -2.35
C THR A 117 1.23 -19.03 -2.18
N VAL A 118 0.48 -18.71 -1.12
CA VAL A 118 -0.89 -19.21 -0.94
C VAL A 118 -1.82 -18.63 -1.99
N CYS A 119 -1.71 -17.34 -2.29
CA CYS A 119 -2.48 -16.70 -3.35
C CYS A 119 -2.19 -17.31 -4.73
N MET A 120 -0.92 -17.67 -5.01
CA MET A 120 -0.56 -18.37 -6.24
C MET A 120 -1.20 -19.76 -6.33
N ALA A 121 -1.28 -20.50 -5.21
CA ALA A 121 -1.97 -21.78 -5.15
C ALA A 121 -3.50 -21.63 -5.36
N ALA A 122 -4.11 -20.61 -4.78
CA ALA A 122 -5.51 -20.28 -4.99
C ALA A 122 -5.79 -19.93 -6.46
N LYS A 123 -4.96 -19.07 -7.06
CA LYS A 123 -5.05 -18.71 -8.47
C LYS A 123 -4.94 -19.92 -9.39
N ALA A 124 -4.02 -20.85 -9.10
CA ALA A 124 -3.84 -22.08 -9.89
C ALA A 124 -5.03 -23.04 -9.81
N LEU A 125 -5.89 -22.89 -8.80
CA LEU A 125 -7.12 -23.65 -8.61
C LEU A 125 -8.39 -22.89 -9.03
N GLY A 126 -8.26 -21.64 -9.49
CA GLY A 126 -9.41 -20.77 -9.79
C GLY A 126 -10.20 -20.34 -8.56
N VAL A 127 -9.59 -20.40 -7.35
CA VAL A 127 -10.25 -19.99 -6.11
C VAL A 127 -10.15 -18.47 -5.96
N THR A 128 -11.29 -17.81 -5.87
CA THR A 128 -11.37 -16.36 -5.61
C THR A 128 -10.62 -16.02 -4.31
N THR A 129 -9.83 -14.96 -4.34
CA THR A 129 -9.08 -14.49 -3.17
C THR A 129 -9.50 -13.09 -2.79
N TYR A 130 -9.82 -12.88 -1.51
CA TYR A 130 -10.04 -11.55 -0.93
C TYR A 130 -8.84 -11.15 -0.08
N TYR A 131 -8.34 -9.94 -0.32
CA TYR A 131 -7.15 -9.39 0.31
C TYR A 131 -7.52 -8.38 1.39
N TYR A 132 -7.22 -8.71 2.65
CA TYR A 132 -7.37 -7.80 3.76
C TYR A 132 -6.19 -6.84 3.88
N GLU A 133 -6.46 -5.56 4.17
CA GLU A 133 -5.46 -4.57 4.57
C GLU A 133 -6.12 -3.47 5.42
N ASN A 134 -5.34 -2.58 6.02
CA ASN A 134 -5.86 -1.33 6.56
C ASN A 134 -6.55 -0.57 5.42
N GLY A 135 -7.64 0.11 5.73
CA GLY A 135 -8.38 0.88 4.75
C GLY A 135 -7.58 2.05 4.20
N LEU A 136 -8.01 2.56 3.05
CA LEU A 136 -7.41 3.74 2.43
C LEU A 136 -7.73 5.03 3.20
N LEU A 137 -8.81 5.02 3.97
CA LEU A 137 -9.21 6.11 4.87
C LEU A 137 -8.85 5.78 6.31
N PRO A 138 -8.54 6.79 7.15
CA PRO A 138 -8.36 6.60 8.58
C PRO A 138 -9.53 5.88 9.23
N GLY A 139 -9.24 4.94 10.13
CA GLY A 139 -10.28 4.23 10.87
C GLY A 139 -11.07 3.17 10.10
N THR A 140 -10.68 2.84 8.86
CA THR A 140 -11.36 1.87 8.01
C THR A 140 -10.51 0.62 7.73
N THR A 141 -11.11 -0.35 7.09
CA THR A 141 -10.47 -1.60 6.62
C THR A 141 -10.77 -1.79 5.13
N SER A 142 -9.87 -2.40 4.38
CA SER A 142 -10.12 -2.83 3.01
C SER A 142 -10.19 -4.35 2.89
N LEU A 143 -11.10 -4.83 2.04
CA LEU A 143 -11.26 -6.23 1.67
C LEU A 143 -11.56 -6.29 0.17
N ASP A 144 -10.56 -6.58 -0.62
CA ASP A 144 -10.56 -6.39 -2.07
C ASP A 144 -10.33 -7.73 -2.81
N PRO A 145 -11.10 -8.05 -3.86
CA PRO A 145 -10.94 -9.28 -4.62
C PRO A 145 -9.77 -9.27 -5.61
N LYS A 146 -9.23 -8.11 -5.99
CA LYS A 146 -8.11 -8.02 -6.96
C LYS A 146 -6.76 -7.88 -6.27
N GLY A 147 -6.69 -7.19 -5.13
CA GLY A 147 -5.42 -6.96 -4.44
C GLY A 147 -5.43 -5.79 -3.48
N ILE A 148 -4.25 -5.28 -3.18
CA ILE A 148 -4.03 -4.11 -2.32
C ILE A 148 -3.12 -3.10 -3.02
N ASN A 149 -3.06 -1.89 -2.50
CA ASN A 149 -2.25 -0.80 -3.05
C ASN A 149 -2.65 -0.51 -4.51
N PHE A 150 -1.70 -0.47 -5.43
CA PHE A 150 -1.99 -0.26 -6.85
C PHE A 150 -2.82 -1.40 -7.48
N ALA A 151 -2.73 -2.62 -6.97
CA ALA A 151 -3.54 -3.74 -7.45
C ALA A 151 -4.98 -3.74 -6.91
N ALA A 152 -5.35 -2.79 -6.06
CA ALA A 152 -6.71 -2.64 -5.55
C ALA A 152 -7.72 -2.33 -6.67
N SER A 153 -8.96 -2.73 -6.44
CA SER A 153 -10.08 -2.53 -7.37
C SER A 153 -10.61 -1.09 -7.43
N VAL A 154 -9.86 -0.13 -6.86
CA VAL A 154 -10.21 1.29 -6.92
C VAL A 154 -10.14 1.76 -8.37
N PRO A 155 -11.23 2.26 -8.99
CA PRO A 155 -11.22 2.78 -10.33
C PRO A 155 -10.24 3.95 -10.49
N ARG A 156 -9.58 4.05 -11.66
CA ARG A 156 -8.60 5.12 -11.94
C ARG A 156 -9.03 6.05 -13.07
N ASP A 157 -10.22 5.86 -13.57
CA ASP A 157 -10.84 6.75 -14.53
C ASP A 157 -11.57 7.88 -13.79
N SER A 158 -11.22 9.14 -14.08
CA SER A 158 -11.88 10.32 -13.52
C SER A 158 -13.38 10.35 -13.84
N GLN A 159 -13.77 9.90 -15.05
CA GLN A 159 -15.16 9.88 -15.48
C GLN A 159 -16.03 8.93 -14.65
N PHE A 160 -15.46 7.83 -14.14
CA PHE A 160 -16.17 6.97 -13.21
C PHE A 160 -16.68 7.76 -12.01
N TYR A 161 -15.82 8.56 -11.39
CA TYR A 161 -16.19 9.35 -10.21
C TYR A 161 -17.08 10.54 -10.54
N LEU A 162 -16.83 11.23 -11.66
CA LEU A 162 -17.67 12.35 -12.08
C LEU A 162 -19.11 11.90 -12.37
N ASN A 163 -19.29 10.67 -12.85
CA ASN A 163 -20.60 10.06 -13.08
C ASN A 163 -21.15 9.32 -11.84
N PHE A 164 -20.35 9.11 -10.79
CA PHE A 164 -20.79 8.46 -9.57
C PHE A 164 -21.78 9.35 -8.81
N ASP A 165 -22.98 8.81 -8.56
CA ASP A 165 -23.99 9.47 -7.73
C ASP A 165 -23.82 9.06 -6.26
N PRO A 166 -23.38 9.95 -5.37
CA PRO A 166 -23.21 9.66 -3.96
C PRO A 166 -24.52 9.66 -3.15
N GLN A 167 -25.69 9.79 -3.77
CA GLN A 167 -27.00 9.78 -3.13
C GLN A 167 -27.14 10.77 -1.96
N GLY A 168 -26.59 11.97 -2.11
CA GLY A 168 -26.68 13.04 -1.12
C GLY A 168 -25.58 13.04 -0.03
N GLU A 169 -24.61 12.12 -0.10
CA GLU A 169 -23.53 11.96 0.88
C GLU A 169 -22.37 12.99 0.73
N LEU A 170 -22.58 14.11 0.05
CA LEU A 170 -21.61 15.19 -0.13
C LEU A 170 -21.97 16.43 0.73
N PRO A 171 -20.96 17.26 1.13
CA PRO A 171 -19.51 17.07 0.93
C PRO A 171 -18.90 16.08 1.91
N PHE A 172 -17.78 15.45 1.50
CA PHE A 172 -17.02 14.58 2.38
C PHE A 172 -16.27 15.39 3.44
N SER A 173 -16.50 15.08 4.74
CA SER A 173 -15.74 15.66 5.83
C SER A 173 -14.50 14.84 6.12
N ALA A 174 -13.33 15.46 6.03
CA ALA A 174 -12.07 14.78 6.30
C ALA A 174 -11.93 14.45 7.80
N PRO A 175 -11.59 13.20 8.15
CA PRO A 175 -11.26 12.86 9.53
C PRO A 175 -9.87 13.38 9.90
N ASP A 176 -9.60 13.55 11.19
CA ASP A 176 -8.26 13.87 11.69
C ASP A 176 -7.27 12.78 11.33
N LEU A 177 -6.06 13.19 10.94
CA LEU A 177 -4.98 12.25 10.65
C LEU A 177 -4.46 11.63 11.95
N ILE A 178 -4.23 10.31 11.92
CA ILE A 178 -3.67 9.57 13.05
C ILE A 178 -2.15 9.49 12.89
N PRO A 179 -1.36 10.11 13.79
CA PRO A 179 0.10 10.03 13.74
C PRO A 179 0.59 8.59 13.82
N ARG A 180 1.57 8.25 12.98
CA ARG A 180 2.20 6.91 13.01
C ARG A 180 3.21 6.83 14.14
N ALA A 181 3.23 5.69 14.84
CA ALA A 181 4.18 5.43 15.92
C ALA A 181 5.62 5.35 15.39
N ASN A 182 6.55 5.95 16.13
CA ASN A 182 7.98 5.85 15.87
C ASN A 182 8.51 4.43 16.16
N HIS A 183 9.50 4.01 15.39
CA HIS A 183 10.23 2.79 15.67
C HIS A 183 11.00 2.93 17.00
N LYS A 184 11.00 1.89 17.85
CA LYS A 184 11.62 1.93 19.19
C LYS A 184 13.11 2.29 19.21
N LYS A 185 13.84 2.01 18.13
CA LYS A 185 15.29 2.31 17.98
C LYS A 185 15.57 3.64 17.27
N ARG A 186 14.52 4.43 16.97
CA ARG A 186 14.68 5.70 16.27
C ARG A 186 15.06 6.79 17.26
N CYS A 187 16.03 7.64 16.89
CA CYS A 187 16.35 8.86 17.62
C CYS A 187 15.14 9.80 17.62
N LYS A 188 15.01 10.58 18.67
CA LYS A 188 14.09 11.71 18.70
C LYS A 188 14.75 12.89 17.97
N PHE A 189 13.96 13.62 17.23
CA PHE A 189 14.34 14.86 16.57
C PHE A 189 13.46 15.97 17.12
N ASP A 190 14.05 17.13 17.30
CA ASP A 190 13.30 18.34 17.61
C ASP A 190 12.61 18.87 16.35
N ALA A 191 11.48 19.54 16.52
CA ALA A 191 10.85 20.27 15.44
C ALA A 191 11.71 21.46 15.04
N ILE A 192 11.72 21.76 13.76
CA ILE A 192 12.42 22.92 13.20
C ILE A 192 11.41 23.97 12.73
N GLU A 193 11.86 25.21 12.58
CA GLU A 193 11.11 26.24 11.88
C GLU A 193 11.04 25.90 10.39
N LEU A 194 9.83 25.93 9.83
CA LEU A 194 9.62 25.54 8.45
C LEU A 194 9.84 26.72 7.48
N PRO A 195 10.37 26.46 6.28
CA PRO A 195 10.44 27.47 5.23
C PRO A 195 9.04 28.02 4.89
N LYS A 196 8.96 29.29 4.48
CA LYS A 196 7.70 29.93 4.11
C LYS A 196 7.05 29.29 2.88
N LYS A 197 7.85 28.83 1.93
CA LYS A 197 7.40 28.22 0.67
C LYS A 197 8.14 26.90 0.46
N TYR A 198 7.40 25.80 0.44
CA TYR A 198 8.03 24.49 0.29
C TYR A 198 7.12 23.42 -0.31
N LEU A 199 7.78 22.41 -0.89
CA LEU A 199 7.19 21.12 -1.26
C LEU A 199 7.48 20.11 -0.15
N PHE A 200 6.46 19.38 0.29
CA PHE A 200 6.67 18.33 1.30
C PHE A 200 6.93 16.97 0.63
N VAL A 201 7.99 16.28 1.04
CA VAL A 201 8.48 15.05 0.44
C VAL A 201 8.67 13.97 1.52
N PRO A 202 7.63 13.20 1.86
CA PRO A 202 7.73 12.13 2.85
C PRO A 202 8.49 10.93 2.29
N PHE A 203 9.58 10.52 2.96
CA PHE A 203 10.25 9.27 2.67
C PHE A 203 9.39 8.07 3.06
N GLN A 204 9.53 6.99 2.33
CA GLN A 204 8.85 5.73 2.58
C GLN A 204 9.81 4.71 3.21
N VAL A 205 9.27 3.62 3.74
CA VAL A 205 10.11 2.50 4.20
C VAL A 205 10.81 1.90 2.98
N PRO A 206 12.15 1.89 2.93
CA PRO A 206 12.88 1.30 1.81
C PRO A 206 12.49 -0.17 1.60
N HIS A 207 12.31 -0.56 0.35
CA HIS A 207 11.95 -1.93 -0.02
C HIS A 207 10.62 -2.43 0.59
N ASP A 208 9.71 -1.53 0.96
CA ASP A 208 8.32 -1.93 1.16
C ASP A 208 7.73 -2.39 -0.18
N THR A 209 6.62 -3.12 -0.14
CA THR A 209 5.91 -3.59 -1.34
C THR A 209 5.57 -2.44 -2.29
N GLN A 210 5.24 -1.27 -1.74
CA GLN A 210 4.98 -0.06 -2.51
C GLN A 210 6.18 0.33 -3.38
N ILE A 211 7.39 0.32 -2.83
CA ILE A 211 8.61 0.65 -3.58
C ILE A 211 9.01 -0.53 -4.49
N ALA A 212 9.05 -1.75 -3.95
CA ALA A 212 9.56 -2.91 -4.70
C ALA A 212 8.69 -3.27 -5.92
N CYS A 213 7.35 -3.16 -5.80
CA CYS A 213 6.42 -3.60 -6.84
C CYS A 213 5.84 -2.45 -7.67
N TYR A 214 5.70 -1.25 -7.08
CA TYR A 214 4.91 -0.16 -7.65
C TYR A 214 5.69 1.16 -7.80
N SER A 215 7.03 1.12 -7.73
CA SER A 215 7.90 2.24 -8.08
C SER A 215 8.74 1.87 -9.31
N PRO A 216 8.31 2.21 -10.54
CA PRO A 216 8.98 1.79 -11.76
C PRO A 216 10.41 2.32 -11.91
N TRP A 217 10.66 3.58 -11.54
CA TRP A 217 11.91 4.29 -11.81
C TRP A 217 12.72 4.67 -10.56
N LEU A 218 12.10 4.87 -9.40
CA LEU A 218 12.79 5.18 -8.14
C LEU A 218 12.89 3.94 -7.25
N LYS A 219 14.09 3.50 -6.93
CA LYS A 219 14.32 2.25 -6.17
C LYS A 219 14.82 2.48 -4.76
N SER A 220 15.31 3.69 -4.45
CA SER A 220 15.79 4.07 -3.13
C SER A 220 15.29 5.45 -2.71
N MET A 221 15.47 5.78 -1.44
CA MET A 221 15.14 7.11 -0.93
C MET A 221 16.18 8.16 -1.37
N GLU A 222 17.40 7.72 -1.63
CA GLU A 222 18.46 8.53 -2.21
C GLU A 222 18.13 8.95 -3.65
N GLU A 223 17.71 8.00 -4.50
CA GLU A 223 17.23 8.31 -5.86
C GLU A 223 16.02 9.24 -5.84
N TYR A 224 15.11 9.03 -4.87
CA TYR A 224 13.95 9.90 -4.70
C TYR A 224 14.36 11.32 -4.29
N TYR A 225 15.32 11.47 -3.37
CA TYR A 225 15.88 12.75 -2.99
C TYR A 225 16.49 13.47 -4.19
N GLU A 226 17.41 12.81 -4.91
CA GLU A 226 18.09 13.37 -6.08
C GLU A 226 17.10 13.81 -7.17
N ALA A 227 16.11 12.99 -7.46
CA ALA A 227 15.11 13.30 -8.47
C ALA A 227 14.34 14.58 -8.14
N VAL A 228 13.91 14.73 -6.88
CA VAL A 228 13.12 15.91 -6.47
C VAL A 228 14.00 17.15 -6.42
N VAL A 229 15.17 17.09 -5.78
CA VAL A 229 16.11 18.23 -5.70
C VAL A 229 16.53 18.71 -7.08
N SER A 230 16.92 17.77 -7.97
CA SER A 230 17.28 18.10 -9.36
C SER A 230 16.12 18.73 -10.13
N ALA A 231 14.87 18.32 -9.89
CA ALA A 231 13.72 18.91 -10.57
C ALA A 231 13.42 20.33 -10.06
N VAL A 232 13.48 20.54 -8.75
CA VAL A 232 13.24 21.86 -8.14
C VAL A 232 14.32 22.87 -8.54
N ASN A 233 15.58 22.46 -8.58
CA ASN A 233 16.68 23.35 -9.04
C ASN A 233 16.51 23.84 -10.49
N LYS A 234 15.72 23.14 -11.33
CA LYS A 234 15.42 23.58 -12.70
C LYS A 234 14.34 24.66 -12.78
N LEU A 235 13.58 24.89 -11.71
CA LEU A 235 12.50 25.88 -11.71
C LEU A 235 12.99 27.32 -11.54
N ASN A 236 14.25 27.54 -11.19
CA ASN A 236 14.82 28.86 -10.91
C ASN A 236 14.01 29.68 -9.89
N ASP A 237 13.44 29.03 -8.86
CA ASP A 237 12.69 29.67 -7.79
C ASP A 237 13.51 29.56 -6.48
N PRO A 238 14.27 30.58 -6.10
CA PRO A 238 15.17 30.53 -4.95
C PRO A 238 14.45 30.48 -3.59
N GLU A 239 13.17 30.86 -3.55
CA GLU A 239 12.37 30.82 -2.33
C GLU A 239 11.79 29.43 -2.06
N LEU A 240 11.65 28.61 -3.10
CA LEU A 240 11.06 27.28 -3.00
C LEU A 240 12.05 26.29 -2.37
N LYS A 241 11.69 25.73 -1.22
CA LYS A 241 12.45 24.69 -0.54
C LYS A 241 11.77 23.32 -0.67
N VAL A 242 12.53 22.28 -0.41
CA VAL A 242 12.03 20.90 -0.33
C VAL A 242 12.17 20.41 1.10
N VAL A 243 11.05 20.13 1.75
CA VAL A 243 11.03 19.65 3.12
C VAL A 243 10.85 18.13 3.11
N PHE A 244 11.89 17.43 3.48
CA PHE A 244 11.91 15.97 3.62
C PHE A 244 11.56 15.55 5.05
N LYS A 245 10.89 14.40 5.17
CA LYS A 245 10.67 13.73 6.45
C LYS A 245 10.88 12.24 6.29
N GLU A 246 11.76 11.68 7.07
CA GLU A 246 12.00 10.24 7.11
C GLU A 246 10.82 9.47 7.69
N HIS A 247 10.58 8.28 7.19
CA HIS A 247 9.47 7.46 7.67
C HIS A 247 9.66 7.02 9.13
N PRO A 248 8.70 7.30 10.03
CA PRO A 248 8.87 7.05 11.47
C PRO A 248 9.08 5.57 11.85
N SER A 249 8.59 4.63 11.07
CA SER A 249 8.80 3.18 11.29
C SER A 249 10.14 2.66 10.79
N TRP A 250 10.96 3.48 10.10
CA TRP A 250 12.28 3.10 9.66
C TRP A 250 13.33 3.53 10.67
N HIS A 251 14.26 2.63 11.01
CA HIS A 251 15.21 2.85 12.11
C HIS A 251 16.55 3.46 11.69
N LYS A 252 16.86 3.45 10.39
CA LYS A 252 18.06 4.08 9.85
C LYS A 252 17.75 5.50 9.42
N HIS A 253 18.76 6.38 9.54
CA HIS A 253 18.69 7.77 9.14
C HIS A 253 19.49 8.00 7.87
N TYR A 254 19.07 8.98 7.10
CA TYR A 254 19.73 9.43 5.88
C TYR A 254 20.59 10.67 6.15
N ALA A 255 21.37 10.64 7.25
CA ALA A 255 22.18 11.80 7.71
C ALA A 255 23.12 12.36 6.64
N HIS A 256 23.57 11.53 5.69
CA HIS A 256 24.39 11.96 4.56
C HIS A 256 23.64 12.84 3.53
N LEU A 257 22.33 13.00 3.67
CA LEU A 257 21.50 13.88 2.82
C LEU A 257 21.12 15.18 3.51
N TYR A 258 21.34 15.34 4.83
CA TYR A 258 20.75 16.46 5.59
C TYR A 258 21.27 17.82 5.14
N ASP A 259 22.56 17.95 4.92
CA ASP A 259 23.21 19.21 4.52
C ASP A 259 23.83 19.12 3.11
N LYS A 260 23.25 18.28 2.27
CA LYS A 260 23.82 17.99 0.95
C LYS A 260 23.50 19.09 -0.07
N ASP A 261 22.30 19.65 -0.01
CA ASP A 261 21.80 20.65 -0.97
C ASP A 261 21.07 21.77 -0.22
N ASP A 262 21.36 23.03 -0.54
CA ASP A 262 20.78 24.22 0.12
C ASP A 262 19.25 24.32 -0.04
N VAL A 263 18.69 23.68 -1.07
CA VAL A 263 17.24 23.67 -1.31
C VAL A 263 16.52 22.68 -0.41
N ALA A 264 17.23 21.71 0.18
CA ALA A 264 16.68 20.59 0.96
C ALA A 264 16.74 20.85 2.46
N VAL A 265 15.65 20.54 3.17
CA VAL A 265 15.53 20.64 4.62
C VAL A 265 14.91 19.38 5.18
N PHE A 266 15.43 18.82 6.27
CA PHE A 266 14.87 17.64 6.93
C PHE A 266 14.11 18.02 8.21
N ALA A 267 12.77 17.84 8.19
CA ALA A 267 11.86 18.16 9.30
C ALA A 267 11.37 16.89 10.03
N ASN A 268 12.32 16.06 10.49
CA ASN A 268 12.02 14.76 11.10
C ASN A 268 11.24 14.87 12.41
N GLY A 269 11.34 15.98 13.15
CA GLY A 269 10.65 16.24 14.42
C GLY A 269 9.24 16.83 14.28
N ASN A 270 8.95 17.52 13.16
CA ASN A 270 7.67 18.17 12.93
C ASN A 270 6.52 17.16 12.73
N CYS A 271 5.30 17.56 13.05
CA CYS A 271 4.11 16.76 12.80
C CYS A 271 3.82 16.62 11.29
N THR A 272 3.46 15.43 10.83
CA THR A 272 3.17 15.19 9.41
C THR A 272 2.00 16.04 8.90
N GLN A 273 0.96 16.24 9.71
CA GLN A 273 -0.17 17.08 9.35
C GLN A 273 0.22 18.55 9.21
N GLU A 274 1.09 19.06 10.10
CA GLU A 274 1.67 20.39 10.00
C GLU A 274 2.45 20.57 8.68
N LEU A 275 3.32 19.59 8.35
CA LEU A 275 4.10 19.60 7.11
C LEU A 275 3.21 19.57 5.86
N ILE A 276 2.12 18.82 5.89
CA ILE A 276 1.14 18.79 4.78
C ILE A 276 0.44 20.16 4.69
N ASN A 277 -0.04 20.70 5.82
CA ASN A 277 -0.82 21.94 5.83
C ASN A 277 -0.02 23.15 5.37
N GLY A 278 1.27 23.24 5.66
CA GLY A 278 2.14 24.34 5.24
C GLY A 278 2.69 24.21 3.82
N ALA A 279 2.62 23.03 3.21
CA ALA A 279 3.19 22.79 1.90
C ALA A 279 2.37 23.38 0.74
N GLU A 280 3.05 23.85 -0.32
CA GLU A 280 2.45 24.21 -1.61
C GLU A 280 1.87 22.96 -2.32
N ALA A 281 2.60 21.86 -2.23
CA ALA A 281 2.21 20.54 -2.72
C ALA A 281 2.98 19.44 -1.99
N VAL A 282 2.47 18.21 -2.07
CA VAL A 282 3.12 17.02 -1.54
C VAL A 282 3.58 16.13 -2.69
N ILE A 283 4.86 15.78 -2.70
CA ILE A 283 5.42 14.84 -3.66
C ILE A 283 5.64 13.51 -2.96
N THR A 284 5.09 12.44 -3.48
CA THR A 284 5.26 11.09 -2.90
C THR A 284 5.46 10.06 -3.99
N ILE A 285 6.16 8.97 -3.69
CA ILE A 285 6.24 7.89 -4.68
C ILE A 285 4.83 7.30 -4.86
N ASN A 286 4.26 6.69 -3.82
CA ASN A 286 2.92 6.10 -3.85
C ASN A 286 2.38 5.86 -2.43
N SER A 287 2.78 6.72 -1.48
CA SER A 287 2.42 6.59 -0.06
C SER A 287 0.95 6.94 0.18
N THR A 288 0.38 6.39 1.25
CA THR A 288 -0.91 6.85 1.80
C THR A 288 -0.86 8.31 2.29
N VAL A 289 0.34 8.88 2.52
CA VAL A 289 0.48 10.32 2.79
C VAL A 289 -0.07 11.16 1.64
N GLY A 290 -0.01 10.67 0.39
CA GLY A 290 -0.67 11.34 -0.74
C GLY A 290 -2.19 11.40 -0.58
N LEU A 291 -2.85 10.31 -0.14
CA LEU A 291 -4.28 10.32 0.19
C LEU A 291 -4.58 11.24 1.37
N GLU A 292 -3.75 11.19 2.42
CA GLU A 292 -3.85 12.07 3.59
C GLU A 292 -3.75 13.54 3.18
N SER A 293 -2.89 13.85 2.19
CA SER A 293 -2.73 15.19 1.64
C SER A 293 -3.95 15.65 0.83
N LEU A 294 -4.50 14.77 0.01
CA LEU A 294 -5.76 15.04 -0.72
C LEU A 294 -6.94 15.28 0.23
N LEU A 295 -6.99 14.54 1.37
CA LEU A 295 -8.00 14.77 2.43
C LEU A 295 -7.89 16.17 3.04
N LEU A 296 -6.67 16.72 3.12
CA LEU A 296 -6.36 18.07 3.63
C LEU A 296 -6.35 19.13 2.51
N ASP A 297 -6.96 18.84 1.37
CA ASP A 297 -7.09 19.75 0.23
C ASP A 297 -5.75 20.22 -0.35
N LYS A 298 -4.73 19.36 -0.33
CA LYS A 298 -3.42 19.67 -0.89
C LYS A 298 -3.21 19.04 -2.26
N LYS A 299 -2.46 19.77 -3.09
CA LYS A 299 -1.98 19.27 -4.38
C LYS A 299 -1.00 18.12 -4.17
N VAL A 300 -1.11 17.08 -4.98
CA VAL A 300 -0.26 15.91 -4.86
C VAL A 300 0.38 15.57 -6.20
N ILE A 301 1.69 15.28 -6.17
CA ILE A 301 2.42 14.65 -7.27
C ILE A 301 2.81 13.25 -6.84
N THR A 302 2.48 12.25 -7.63
CA THR A 302 2.92 10.87 -7.44
C THR A 302 4.06 10.53 -8.41
N LEU A 303 5.07 9.79 -7.92
CA LEU A 303 6.21 9.35 -8.73
C LEU A 303 6.21 7.85 -9.00
N GLY A 304 5.24 7.13 -8.48
CA GLY A 304 5.05 5.70 -8.64
C GLY A 304 3.59 5.36 -8.88
N LEU A 305 3.32 4.07 -8.97
CA LEU A 305 1.98 3.56 -9.18
C LEU A 305 1.19 3.59 -7.86
N ALA A 306 0.20 4.47 -7.76
CA ALA A 306 -0.71 4.59 -6.63
C ALA A 306 -2.16 4.31 -7.06
N CYS A 307 -2.98 3.77 -6.15
CA CYS A 307 -4.40 3.51 -6.47
C CYS A 307 -5.21 4.80 -6.70
N TYR A 308 -4.68 5.94 -6.29
CA TYR A 308 -5.24 7.27 -6.50
C TYR A 308 -4.56 8.07 -7.63
N ASN A 309 -3.79 7.41 -8.53
CA ASN A 309 -3.32 8.04 -9.76
C ASN A 309 -4.50 8.18 -10.73
N ILE A 310 -5.28 9.22 -10.50
CA ILE A 310 -6.47 9.57 -11.28
C ILE A 310 -6.19 10.93 -11.92
N ASP A 311 -6.44 11.04 -13.21
CA ASP A 311 -6.28 12.31 -13.93
C ASP A 311 -7.18 13.39 -13.31
N GLU A 312 -6.73 14.63 -13.31
CA GLU A 312 -7.34 15.77 -12.62
C GLU A 312 -7.38 15.70 -11.08
N LEU A 313 -7.11 14.55 -10.45
CA LEU A 313 -7.02 14.43 -9.00
C LEU A 313 -5.60 14.65 -8.50
N VAL A 314 -4.61 14.07 -9.18
CA VAL A 314 -3.19 14.21 -8.89
C VAL A 314 -2.39 14.44 -10.17
N LEU A 315 -1.21 15.03 -10.04
CA LEU A 315 -0.20 14.98 -11.09
C LEU A 315 0.62 13.70 -10.95
N HIS A 316 0.92 13.03 -12.05
CA HIS A 316 1.74 11.81 -12.05
C HIS A 316 2.98 11.98 -12.91
N ALA A 317 4.15 11.67 -12.35
CA ALA A 317 5.42 11.69 -13.04
C ALA A 317 6.06 10.29 -13.04
N SER A 318 6.23 9.71 -14.21
CA SER A 318 6.83 8.38 -14.39
C SER A 318 8.33 8.42 -14.68
N GLU A 319 8.91 9.63 -14.79
CA GLU A 319 10.31 9.90 -15.07
C GLU A 319 10.70 11.34 -14.71
N GLN A 320 12.00 11.64 -14.72
CA GLN A 320 12.54 12.95 -14.34
C GLN A 320 11.98 14.11 -15.19
N ALA A 321 11.87 13.95 -16.50
CA ALA A 321 11.37 15.00 -17.39
C ALA A 321 9.89 15.33 -17.09
N THR A 322 9.10 14.32 -16.79
CA THR A 322 7.68 14.50 -16.43
C THR A 322 7.53 15.15 -15.05
N LEU A 323 8.43 14.87 -14.10
CA LEU A 323 8.43 15.53 -12.79
C LEU A 323 8.65 17.03 -12.93
N VAL A 324 9.60 17.47 -13.77
CA VAL A 324 9.82 18.90 -14.04
C VAL A 324 8.54 19.54 -14.62
N LYS A 325 7.91 18.91 -15.60
CA LYS A 325 6.63 19.40 -16.18
C LYS A 325 5.50 19.46 -15.13
N CYS A 326 5.45 18.51 -14.20
CA CYS A 326 4.46 18.57 -13.11
C CYS A 326 4.71 19.76 -12.18
N LEU A 327 5.97 20.06 -11.88
CA LEU A 327 6.33 21.23 -11.06
C LEU A 327 6.04 22.55 -11.79
N GLU A 328 6.33 22.64 -13.08
CA GLU A 328 5.96 23.80 -13.92
C GLU A 328 4.43 24.01 -13.93
N LYS A 329 3.63 22.95 -14.04
CA LYS A 329 2.17 23.02 -13.92
C LYS A 329 1.74 23.58 -12.57
N LEU A 330 2.39 23.14 -11.45
CA LEU A 330 2.11 23.70 -10.13
C LEU A 330 2.39 25.20 -10.04
N GLN A 331 3.53 25.66 -10.58
CA GLN A 331 3.89 27.07 -10.64
C GLN A 331 2.88 27.88 -11.48
N ASN A 332 2.35 27.28 -12.54
CA ASN A 332 1.31 27.87 -13.39
C ASN A 332 -0.11 27.76 -12.81
N GLY A 333 -0.23 27.43 -11.51
CA GLY A 333 -1.50 27.49 -10.80
C GLY A 333 -2.41 26.27 -10.96
N TRP A 334 -1.87 25.11 -11.39
CA TRP A 334 -2.67 23.88 -11.45
C TRP A 334 -3.35 23.59 -10.12
N GLN A 335 -4.61 23.18 -10.18
CA GLN A 335 -5.41 22.76 -9.03
C GLN A 335 -6.07 21.41 -9.34
N PRO A 336 -6.23 20.52 -8.34
CA PRO A 336 -7.04 19.33 -8.50
C PRO A 336 -8.52 19.70 -8.70
N ASN A 337 -9.24 18.84 -9.41
CA ASN A 337 -10.69 18.98 -9.54
C ASN A 337 -11.36 18.64 -8.20
N SER A 338 -11.91 19.65 -7.53
CA SER A 338 -12.50 19.51 -6.19
C SER A 338 -13.75 18.60 -6.19
N ILE A 339 -14.57 18.65 -7.24
CA ILE A 339 -15.75 17.79 -7.36
C ILE A 339 -15.31 16.34 -7.50
N LEU A 340 -14.30 16.06 -8.34
CA LEU A 340 -13.72 14.73 -8.50
C LEU A 340 -13.16 14.23 -7.17
N ARG A 341 -12.42 15.06 -6.42
CA ARG A 341 -11.85 14.72 -5.12
C ARG A 341 -12.95 14.33 -4.12
N ASP A 342 -13.99 15.14 -4.01
CA ASP A 342 -15.06 14.89 -3.04
C ASP A 342 -15.84 13.60 -3.39
N LYS A 343 -16.12 13.37 -4.67
CA LYS A 343 -16.73 12.11 -5.13
C LYS A 343 -15.82 10.90 -4.94
N PHE A 344 -14.52 11.05 -5.19
CA PHE A 344 -13.54 9.99 -4.93
C PHE A 344 -13.52 9.58 -3.44
N PHE A 345 -13.47 10.54 -2.52
CA PHE A 345 -13.48 10.23 -1.09
C PHE A 345 -14.83 9.69 -0.61
N THR A 346 -15.94 10.18 -1.15
CA THR A 346 -17.26 9.62 -0.88
C THR A 346 -17.35 8.16 -1.33
N TYR A 347 -16.84 7.84 -2.54
CA TYR A 347 -16.72 6.47 -3.01
C TYR A 347 -15.85 5.62 -2.08
N LEU A 348 -14.67 6.11 -1.69
CA LEU A 348 -13.82 5.37 -0.76
C LEU A 348 -14.51 5.08 0.57
N LYS A 349 -15.24 6.05 1.12
CA LYS A 349 -15.91 5.93 2.42
C LYS A 349 -17.09 4.97 2.39
N HIS A 350 -17.98 5.13 1.41
CA HIS A 350 -19.28 4.47 1.41
C HIS A 350 -19.35 3.20 0.54
N VAL A 351 -18.38 3.02 -0.36
CA VAL A 351 -18.36 1.90 -1.30
C VAL A 351 -17.15 1.00 -1.10
N TYR A 352 -15.95 1.57 -1.14
CA TYR A 352 -14.73 0.76 -1.16
C TYR A 352 -14.29 0.28 0.21
N CYS A 353 -14.12 1.19 1.17
CA CYS A 353 -13.65 0.85 2.51
C CYS A 353 -14.78 0.24 3.36
N LEU A 354 -14.43 -0.77 4.14
CA LEU A 354 -15.31 -1.30 5.18
C LEU A 354 -15.22 -0.44 6.44
N PRO A 355 -16.33 -0.16 7.13
CA PRO A 355 -16.35 0.63 8.34
C PRO A 355 -15.55 -0.03 9.47
N GLY A 356 -14.89 0.79 10.28
CA GLY A 356 -14.14 0.36 11.46
C GLY A 356 -12.77 -0.22 11.16
N VAL A 357 -11.90 -0.16 12.17
CA VAL A 357 -10.60 -0.82 12.14
C VAL A 357 -10.77 -2.31 12.39
N TRP A 358 -10.12 -3.13 11.58
CA TRP A 358 -10.19 -4.59 11.67
C TRP A 358 -9.96 -5.18 13.07
N LYS A 359 -9.17 -4.51 13.92
CA LYS A 359 -8.92 -4.95 15.31
C LYS A 359 -10.15 -4.93 16.21
N LYS A 360 -11.20 -4.23 15.80
CA LYS A 360 -12.47 -4.11 16.52
C LYS A 360 -13.56 -4.75 15.68
N CYS A 361 -13.97 -5.98 16.01
CA CYS A 361 -15.10 -6.65 15.34
C CYS A 361 -16.44 -6.10 15.83
N THR A 362 -16.77 -4.85 15.47
CA THR A 362 -18.09 -4.25 15.70
C THR A 362 -19.15 -4.94 14.85
N THR A 363 -20.41 -4.85 15.20
CA THR A 363 -21.52 -5.41 14.42
C THR A 363 -21.51 -4.86 12.99
N GLU A 364 -21.38 -3.54 12.85
CA GLU A 364 -21.31 -2.86 11.56
C GLU A 364 -20.15 -3.39 10.68
N HIS A 365 -18.97 -3.58 11.28
CA HIS A 365 -17.82 -4.15 10.56
C HIS A 365 -18.10 -5.56 10.08
N VAL A 366 -18.70 -6.41 10.92
CA VAL A 366 -19.03 -7.81 10.60
C VAL A 366 -20.04 -7.88 9.45
N GLU A 367 -21.11 -7.07 9.51
CA GLU A 367 -22.12 -6.98 8.46
C GLU A 367 -21.54 -6.50 7.12
N ALA A 368 -20.64 -5.51 7.16
CA ALA A 368 -19.97 -5.01 5.96
C ALA A 368 -19.05 -6.08 5.33
N VAL A 369 -18.33 -6.84 6.16
CA VAL A 369 -17.52 -7.99 5.69
C VAL A 369 -18.40 -9.06 5.08
N GLU A 370 -19.53 -9.40 5.70
CA GLU A 370 -20.48 -10.37 5.17
C GLU A 370 -20.97 -9.97 3.78
N LYS A 371 -21.49 -8.74 3.65
CA LYS A 371 -22.00 -8.22 2.37
C LYS A 371 -20.92 -8.21 1.28
N ARG A 372 -19.67 -7.86 1.62
CA ARG A 372 -18.53 -7.89 0.69
C ARG A 372 -18.20 -9.32 0.23
N LEU A 373 -18.13 -10.28 1.14
CA LEU A 373 -17.84 -11.67 0.83
C LEU A 373 -18.97 -12.37 0.04
N THR A 374 -20.21 -11.97 0.29
CA THR A 374 -21.39 -12.47 -0.43
C THR A 374 -21.72 -11.68 -1.71
N GLN A 375 -20.91 -10.64 -2.02
CA GLN A 375 -21.11 -9.76 -3.18
C GLN A 375 -22.48 -9.05 -3.18
N GLN A 376 -22.98 -8.69 -1.99
CA GLN A 376 -24.27 -8.02 -1.81
C GLN A 376 -24.13 -6.53 -1.49
N ASP A 377 -22.90 -6.01 -1.44
CA ASP A 377 -22.64 -4.59 -1.21
C ASP A 377 -22.61 -3.78 -2.51
N THR A 378 -22.65 -2.46 -2.35
CA THR A 378 -22.61 -1.50 -3.48
C THR A 378 -21.32 -1.64 -4.30
N PHE A 379 -20.20 -2.02 -3.66
CA PHE A 379 -18.94 -2.27 -4.35
C PHE A 379 -19.06 -3.38 -5.40
N ALA A 380 -19.67 -4.51 -5.04
CA ALA A 380 -19.87 -5.62 -5.96
C ALA A 380 -20.84 -5.26 -7.10
N GLN A 381 -21.91 -4.50 -6.79
CA GLN A 381 -22.88 -4.05 -7.78
C GLN A 381 -22.27 -3.14 -8.84
N LEU A 382 -21.40 -2.20 -8.44
CA LEU A 382 -20.69 -1.31 -9.36
C LEU A 382 -19.64 -2.05 -10.18
N SER A 383 -18.89 -2.98 -9.57
CA SER A 383 -17.87 -3.78 -10.25
C SER A 383 -18.44 -4.70 -11.35
N GLN A 384 -19.70 -5.13 -11.22
CA GLN A 384 -20.39 -5.94 -12.23
C GLN A 384 -20.88 -5.12 -13.44
N LYS A 385 -21.06 -3.81 -13.31
CA LYS A 385 -21.44 -2.91 -14.41
C LYS A 385 -20.28 -2.54 -15.32
N GLU A 386 -19.05 -2.71 -14.86
CA GLU A 386 -17.82 -2.40 -15.62
C GLU A 386 -17.23 -3.61 -16.35
N SER A 387 -17.72 -4.83 -16.10
CA SER A 387 -17.30 -6.08 -16.75
C SER A 387 -18.22 -6.47 -17.92
#